data_5497bf38044e834dcb0cf5bb81e31b4f
#
_entry.id   5497bf38044e834dcb0cf5bb81e31b4f
#
_cell.length_a   1.000
_cell.length_b   1.000
_cell.length_c   1.000
_cell.angle_alpha   90.00
_cell.angle_beta   90.00
_cell.angle_gamma   90.00
#
_symmetry.space_group_name_H-M   'P 1'
#
loop_
_entity.id
_entity.type
_entity.pdbx_description
1 polymer ?
#
loop_
_entity_poly.entity_id
_entity_poly.type
_entity_poly.pdbx_seq_one_letter_code
_entity_poly.pdbx_strand_id
1 'polypeptide(L)'
;MKDKIEILKGLHPGVFLQRELNKHRLKSGHFAESIGEHPQTLSAIIRGRRAMNIPLSLRIENALRLEEGLLMTLQVHHDIANEKHRLSQSNRPDI
;
A
#
# COMPACT_ATOMS: atom_id res chain seq x y z
N MET A 1 -4.06 -8.21 -21.94
CA MET A 1 -4.20 -7.08 -21.02
C MET A 1 -3.68 -7.46 -19.64
N LYS A 2 -2.85 -6.63 -19.07
CA LYS A 2 -2.33 -6.89 -17.74
C LYS A 2 -3.38 -6.55 -16.70
N ASP A 3 -3.46 -7.35 -15.64
CA ASP A 3 -4.38 -7.03 -14.56
C ASP A 3 -3.84 -5.88 -13.71
N LYS A 4 -4.66 -5.40 -12.79
CA LYS A 4 -4.33 -4.24 -11.98
C LYS A 4 -3.06 -4.46 -11.14
N ILE A 5 -2.88 -5.66 -10.62
CA ILE A 5 -1.72 -5.96 -9.78
C ILE A 5 -0.43 -5.90 -10.58
N GLU A 6 -0.43 -6.43 -11.81
CA GLU A 6 0.75 -6.35 -12.68
C GLU A 6 1.17 -4.91 -12.93
N ILE A 7 0.19 -4.05 -13.22
CA ILE A 7 0.45 -2.64 -13.51
C ILE A 7 1.01 -1.91 -12.30
N LEU A 8 0.53 -2.26 -11.09
CA LEU A 8 0.88 -1.57 -9.85
C LEU A 8 2.06 -2.20 -9.12
N LYS A 9 2.66 -3.22 -9.71
CA LYS A 9 3.75 -3.97 -9.08
C LYS A 9 4.90 -3.05 -8.68
N GLY A 10 5.37 -3.17 -7.45
CA GLY A 10 6.44 -2.31 -6.92
C GLY A 10 5.97 -1.02 -6.29
N LEU A 11 4.72 -0.63 -6.52
CA LEU A 11 4.17 0.57 -5.95
C LEU A 11 3.81 0.35 -4.48
N HIS A 12 4.19 1.27 -3.60
CA HIS A 12 3.79 1.17 -2.20
C HIS A 12 2.26 1.30 -2.12
N PRO A 13 1.59 0.46 -1.31
CA PRO A 13 0.13 0.53 -1.23
C PRO A 13 -0.39 1.89 -0.78
N GLY A 14 0.42 2.66 -0.05
CA GLY A 14 0.02 4.02 0.35
C GLY A 14 -0.18 4.95 -0.84
N VAL A 15 0.63 4.82 -1.89
CA VAL A 15 0.47 5.62 -3.10
C VAL A 15 -0.84 5.27 -3.79
N PHE A 16 -1.11 3.98 -3.91
CA PHE A 16 -2.35 3.51 -4.50
C PHE A 16 -3.56 4.00 -3.69
N LEU A 17 -3.47 3.88 -2.36
CA LEU A 17 -4.55 4.32 -1.47
C LEU A 17 -4.82 5.82 -1.65
N GLN A 18 -3.77 6.65 -1.71
CA GLN A 18 -3.98 8.08 -1.90
C GLN A 18 -4.71 8.36 -3.20
N ARG A 19 -4.36 7.64 -4.26
CA ARG A 19 -5.04 7.80 -5.55
C ARG A 19 -6.53 7.42 -5.45
N GLU A 20 -6.83 6.35 -4.71
CA GLU A 20 -8.22 5.93 -4.53
C GLU A 20 -9.00 6.94 -3.71
N LEU A 21 -8.40 7.49 -2.66
CA LEU A 21 -9.06 8.51 -1.86
C LEU A 21 -9.34 9.76 -2.69
N ASN A 22 -8.35 10.19 -3.49
CA ASN A 22 -8.53 11.34 -4.37
C ASN A 22 -9.64 11.11 -5.39
N LYS A 23 -9.68 9.92 -5.96
CA LYS A 23 -10.69 9.53 -6.93
C LYS A 23 -12.09 9.62 -6.34
N HIS A 24 -12.25 9.27 -5.08
CA HIS A 24 -13.54 9.33 -4.38
C HIS A 24 -13.75 10.65 -3.64
N ARG A 25 -12.81 11.58 -3.77
CA ARG A 25 -12.87 12.89 -3.09
C ARG A 25 -12.96 12.77 -1.59
N LEU A 26 -12.22 11.81 -1.02
CA LEU A 26 -12.18 11.57 0.41
C LEU A 26 -10.89 12.10 1.01
N LYS A 27 -11.01 12.77 2.15
CA LYS A 27 -9.83 13.19 2.91
C LYS A 27 -9.37 12.06 3.79
N SER A 28 -8.06 11.84 3.84
CA SER A 28 -7.49 10.69 4.54
C SER A 28 -7.85 10.67 6.03
N GLY A 29 -7.87 11.83 6.69
CA GLY A 29 -8.20 11.89 8.10
C GLY A 29 -9.64 11.46 8.38
N HIS A 30 -10.58 11.98 7.60
CA HIS A 30 -11.98 11.59 7.74
C HIS A 30 -12.20 10.12 7.38
N PHE A 31 -11.52 9.66 6.34
CA PHE A 31 -11.63 8.26 5.95
C PHE A 31 -11.11 7.35 7.05
N ALA A 32 -9.94 7.69 7.63
CA ALA A 32 -9.37 6.91 8.72
C ALA A 32 -10.36 6.75 9.87
N GLU A 33 -10.94 7.86 10.29
CA GLU A 33 -11.92 7.85 11.38
C GLU A 33 -13.13 6.98 11.03
N SER A 34 -13.58 7.03 9.78
CA SER A 34 -14.75 6.27 9.36
C SER A 34 -14.54 4.76 9.43
N ILE A 35 -13.29 4.31 9.33
CA ILE A 35 -12.97 2.88 9.41
C ILE A 35 -12.36 2.50 10.76
N GLY A 36 -12.38 3.41 11.73
CA GLY A 36 -11.89 3.13 13.07
C GLY A 36 -10.39 3.10 13.21
N GLU A 37 -9.69 3.88 12.38
CA GLU A 37 -8.23 3.94 12.45
C GLU A 37 -7.77 5.34 12.82
N HIS A 38 -6.60 5.43 13.44
CA HIS A 38 -6.01 6.73 13.76
C HIS A 38 -5.55 7.44 12.49
N PRO A 39 -5.88 8.73 12.31
CA PRO A 39 -5.43 9.46 11.13
C PRO A 39 -3.92 9.45 10.93
N GLN A 40 -3.15 9.50 12.02
CA GLN A 40 -1.70 9.47 11.92
C GLN A 40 -1.17 8.16 11.37
N THR A 41 -1.82 7.03 11.74
CA THR A 41 -1.43 5.72 11.22
C THR A 41 -1.66 5.66 9.72
N LEU A 42 -2.84 6.10 9.29
CA LEU A 42 -3.15 6.07 7.85
C LEU A 42 -2.26 7.02 7.07
N SER A 43 -1.99 8.22 7.62
CA SER A 43 -1.09 9.18 7.00
C SER A 43 0.32 8.60 6.82
N ALA A 44 0.83 7.90 7.83
CA ALA A 44 2.15 7.27 7.73
C ALA A 44 2.20 6.24 6.62
N ILE A 45 1.14 5.45 6.47
CA ILE A 45 1.06 4.45 5.40
C ILE A 45 1.00 5.13 4.03
N ILE A 46 0.18 6.17 3.90
CA ILE A 46 0.06 6.92 2.65
C ILE A 46 1.41 7.50 2.22
N ARG A 47 2.20 7.95 3.19
CA ARG A 47 3.52 8.52 2.91
C ARG A 47 4.61 7.47 2.74
N GLY A 48 4.27 6.19 2.84
CA GLY A 48 5.24 5.12 2.67
C GLY A 48 6.15 4.91 3.86
N ARG A 49 5.85 5.51 5.00
CA ARG A 49 6.68 5.38 6.21
C ARG A 49 6.30 4.19 7.07
N ARG A 50 5.17 3.60 6.79
CA ARG A 50 4.65 2.47 7.54
C ARG A 50 4.03 1.47 6.59
N ALA A 51 4.22 0.18 6.88
CA ALA A 51 3.68 -0.89 6.05
C ALA A 51 2.18 -1.05 6.30
N MET A 52 1.47 -1.47 5.26
CA MET A 52 0.10 -1.92 5.38
C MET A 52 0.08 -3.23 6.17
N ASN A 53 -1.00 -3.46 6.92
CA ASN A 53 -1.18 -4.72 7.62
C ASN A 53 -2.54 -5.32 7.24
N ILE A 54 -2.70 -6.61 7.53
CA ILE A 54 -3.89 -7.33 7.08
C ILE A 54 -5.19 -6.77 7.65
N PRO A 55 -5.30 -6.55 8.98
CA PRO A 55 -6.57 -6.04 9.50
C PRO A 55 -6.98 -4.70 8.90
N LEU A 56 -6.03 -3.79 8.74
CA LEU A 56 -6.33 -2.49 8.17
C LEU A 56 -6.65 -2.60 6.69
N SER A 57 -5.89 -3.42 5.96
CA SER A 57 -6.13 -3.58 4.52
C SER A 57 -7.55 -4.09 4.25
N LEU A 58 -8.03 -5.03 5.06
CA LEU A 58 -9.38 -5.54 4.88
C LEU A 58 -10.45 -4.47 5.13
N ARG A 59 -10.25 -3.64 6.15
CA ARG A 59 -11.19 -2.54 6.42
C ARG A 59 -11.22 -1.53 5.28
N ILE A 60 -10.04 -1.18 4.75
CA ILE A 60 -9.95 -0.24 3.63
C ILE A 60 -10.60 -0.83 2.39
N GLU A 61 -10.24 -2.08 2.07
CA GLU A 61 -10.76 -2.74 0.87
C GLU A 61 -12.28 -2.85 0.91
N ASN A 62 -12.82 -3.19 2.08
CA ASN A 62 -14.25 -3.27 2.23
C ASN A 62 -14.91 -1.89 2.05
N ALA A 63 -14.34 -0.85 2.66
CA ALA A 63 -14.90 0.49 2.61
C ALA A 63 -14.87 1.08 1.18
N LEU A 64 -13.79 0.82 0.45
CA LEU A 64 -13.61 1.37 -0.90
C LEU A 64 -14.01 0.38 -1.99
N ARG A 65 -14.54 -0.78 -1.62
CA ARG A 65 -14.94 -1.83 -2.56
C ARG A 65 -13.80 -2.26 -3.47
N LEU A 66 -12.64 -2.44 -2.86
CA LEU A 66 -11.47 -2.94 -3.57
C LEU A 66 -11.42 -4.46 -3.46
N GLU A 67 -10.67 -5.08 -4.36
CA GLU A 67 -10.49 -6.52 -4.34
C GLU A 67 -9.75 -6.92 -3.06
N GLU A 68 -10.26 -7.96 -2.40
CA GLU A 68 -9.65 -8.46 -1.17
C GLU A 68 -8.24 -8.98 -1.45
N GLY A 69 -7.29 -8.51 -0.65
CA GLY A 69 -5.90 -8.90 -0.79
C GLY A 69 -5.08 -7.97 -1.66
N LEU A 70 -5.71 -7.02 -2.35
CA LEU A 70 -5.00 -6.11 -3.24
C LEU A 70 -3.90 -5.34 -2.51
N LEU A 71 -4.25 -4.71 -1.38
CA LEU A 71 -3.29 -3.85 -0.68
C LEU A 71 -2.11 -4.63 -0.11
N MET A 72 -2.34 -5.83 0.42
CA MET A 72 -1.24 -6.64 0.92
C MET A 72 -0.40 -7.21 -0.21
N THR A 73 -1.00 -7.49 -1.35
CA THR A 73 -0.24 -7.91 -2.53
C THR A 73 0.69 -6.79 -2.98
N LEU A 74 0.21 -5.55 -2.98
CA LEU A 74 1.06 -4.41 -3.32
C LEU A 74 2.18 -4.24 -2.29
N GLN A 75 1.88 -4.43 -1.01
CA GLN A 75 2.90 -4.34 0.03
C GLN A 75 4.01 -5.37 -0.17
N VAL A 76 3.64 -6.61 -0.46
CA VAL A 76 4.62 -7.67 -0.68
C VAL A 76 5.50 -7.35 -1.89
N HIS A 77 4.91 -6.93 -2.99
CA HIS A 77 5.70 -6.59 -4.17
C HIS A 77 6.62 -5.40 -3.94
N HIS A 78 6.13 -4.41 -3.18
CA HIS A 78 6.96 -3.25 -2.82
C HIS A 78 8.16 -3.69 -1.99
N ASP A 79 7.93 -4.56 -1.00
CA ASP A 79 8.99 -5.04 -0.13
C ASP A 79 10.00 -5.88 -0.91
N ILE A 80 9.53 -6.70 -1.85
CA ILE A 80 10.42 -7.48 -2.71
C ILE A 80 11.29 -6.56 -3.55
N ALA A 81 10.69 -5.53 -4.15
CA ALA A 81 11.45 -4.60 -4.98
C ALA A 81 12.52 -3.87 -4.17
N ASN A 82 12.17 -3.46 -2.95
CA ASN A 82 13.13 -2.80 -2.06
C ASN A 82 14.26 -3.74 -1.68
N GLU A 83 13.97 -4.99 -1.39
CA GLU A 83 14.99 -5.95 -1.01
C GLU A 83 15.93 -6.24 -2.18
N LYS A 84 15.38 -6.38 -3.37
CA LYS A 84 16.21 -6.58 -4.57
C LYS A 84 17.14 -5.38 -4.79
N HIS A 85 16.62 -4.18 -4.61
CA HIS A 85 17.42 -2.97 -4.76
C HIS A 85 18.54 -2.93 -3.72
N ARG A 86 18.23 -3.24 -2.46
CA ARG A 86 19.22 -3.30 -1.39
C ARG A 86 20.30 -4.32 -1.70
N LEU A 87 19.93 -5.50 -2.17
CA LEU A 87 20.89 -6.55 -2.50
C LEU A 87 21.80 -6.15 -3.65
N SER A 88 21.25 -5.50 -4.67
CA SER A 88 22.07 -5.07 -5.81
C SER A 88 23.06 -3.99 -5.40
N GLN A 89 22.70 -3.15 -4.43
CA GLN A 89 23.58 -2.11 -3.95
C GLN A 89 24.64 -2.61 -2.96
N SER A 90 24.42 -3.75 -2.36
CA SER A 90 25.38 -4.31 -1.41
C SER A 90 26.65 -4.77 -2.12
N ASN A 91 26.58 -5.03 -3.42
CA ASN A 91 27.71 -5.42 -4.24
C ASN A 91 28.46 -6.61 -3.66
N ARG A 92 27.72 -7.65 -3.30
CA ARG A 92 28.32 -8.86 -2.72
C ARG A 92 28.37 -9.96 -3.74
N PRO A 93 29.51 -10.16 -4.37
CA PRO A 93 29.63 -11.17 -5.42
C PRO A 93 29.73 -12.59 -4.90
N ASP A 94 29.96 -12.76 -3.64
CA ASP A 94 30.21 -14.05 -3.01
C ASP A 94 28.92 -14.83 -2.69
N ILE A 95 27.81 -14.33 -3.03
CA ILE A 95 26.55 -14.97 -2.71
C ILE A 95 26.08 -15.95 -3.77
#